data_b22f89b72b29f3b43bd86166acea0905
#
_entry.id   b22f89b72b29f3b43bd86166acea0905
#
_cell.length_a   1.000
_cell.length_b   1.000
_cell.length_c   1.000
_cell.angle_alpha   90.00
_cell.angle_beta   90.00
_cell.angle_gamma   90.00
#
_symmetry.space_group_name_H-M   'P 1'
#
loop_
_entity.id
_entity.type
_entity.pdbx_description
1 polymer ?
#
loop_
_entity_poly.entity_id
_entity_poly.type
_entity_poly.pdbx_seq_one_letter_code
_entity_poly.pdbx_strand_id
1 'polypeptide(L)'
;MQRSGVRGVVANSRPNSITVVPCVRPYRNRADYTGWFADEGVYTMVLQQLAAGAKSGPFKGIGEFHLYDSANAEGGVAKKLMLLAQEEHLAVLAHVDDDAIDRLLRHAPRARLIWAHTCIGGAPVARERALLARYPLLMGELSYRPGLTDADGPLSAEWKALIAAYPDRFLIGSDTWVNARWSDYEGLMAGARLWLGDLPPATAERVAWGNAAQLFGVAAPR
;
A
#
# COMPACT_ATOMS: atom_id res chain seq x y z
N MET A 1 -8.94 15.87 5.55
CA MET A 1 -7.64 15.35 6.03
C MET A 1 -7.14 16.10 7.27
N GLN A 2 -6.89 17.41 7.22
CA GLN A 2 -6.36 18.14 8.41
C GLN A 2 -7.26 18.01 9.65
N ARG A 3 -8.60 18.17 9.51
CA ARG A 3 -9.55 17.95 10.61
C ARG A 3 -9.51 16.54 11.18
N SER A 4 -9.14 15.55 10.37
CA SER A 4 -8.93 14.15 10.81
C SER A 4 -7.54 13.92 11.38
N GLY A 5 -6.70 14.95 11.60
CA GLY A 5 -5.36 14.82 12.13
C GLY A 5 -4.34 14.15 11.18
N VAL A 6 -4.70 13.95 9.92
CA VAL A 6 -3.79 13.37 8.91
C VAL A 6 -2.80 14.44 8.47
N ARG A 7 -1.50 14.16 8.62
CA ARG A 7 -0.40 15.09 8.33
C ARG A 7 0.30 14.82 7.01
N GLY A 8 0.23 13.59 6.52
CA GLY A 8 0.81 13.18 5.26
C GLY A 8 -0.01 12.09 4.60
N VAL A 9 0.11 11.96 3.28
CA VAL A 9 -0.55 10.93 2.49
C VAL A 9 0.37 10.44 1.39
N VAL A 10 0.36 9.15 1.14
CA VAL A 10 0.92 8.55 -0.08
C VAL A 10 -0.18 8.57 -1.13
N ALA A 11 0.06 9.19 -2.26
CA ALA A 11 -0.98 9.39 -3.27
C ALA A 11 -0.42 9.55 -4.68
N ASN A 12 -1.24 9.18 -5.64
CA ASN A 12 -0.99 9.40 -7.08
C ASN A 12 -1.54 10.75 -7.55
N SER A 13 -2.18 11.51 -6.68
CA SER A 13 -2.99 12.66 -7.03
C SER A 13 -2.42 13.98 -6.49
N ARG A 14 -3.20 15.00 -6.65
CA ARG A 14 -2.85 16.42 -6.54
C ARG A 14 -2.25 16.79 -5.19
N PRO A 15 -1.29 17.74 -5.18
CA PRO A 15 -0.83 18.39 -3.97
C PRO A 15 -2.00 19.06 -3.25
N ASN A 16 -2.00 18.98 -1.94
CA ASN A 16 -2.92 19.67 -1.07
C ASN A 16 -2.15 20.33 0.10
N SER A 17 -2.83 20.79 1.12
CA SER A 17 -2.22 21.45 2.27
C SER A 17 -1.49 20.53 3.26
N ILE A 18 -1.35 19.24 2.95
CA ILE A 18 -0.58 18.26 3.75
C ILE A 18 0.60 17.73 2.93
N THR A 19 1.53 17.05 3.60
CA THR A 19 2.64 16.38 2.91
C THR A 19 2.11 15.28 2.00
N VAL A 20 2.49 15.34 0.71
CA VAL A 20 2.16 14.32 -0.28
C VAL A 20 3.43 13.59 -0.69
N VAL A 21 3.44 12.28 -0.52
CA VAL A 21 4.46 11.37 -1.04
C VAL A 21 3.96 10.84 -2.37
N PRO A 22 4.56 11.24 -3.52
CA PRO A 22 4.05 10.86 -4.82
C PRO A 22 4.47 9.46 -5.21
N CYS A 23 3.52 8.70 -5.81
CA CYS A 23 3.77 7.43 -6.49
C CYS A 23 3.37 7.53 -7.95
N VAL A 24 4.16 6.89 -8.84
CA VAL A 24 3.84 6.84 -10.27
C VAL A 24 2.92 5.65 -10.55
N ARG A 25 1.81 5.89 -11.26
CA ARG A 25 0.91 4.80 -11.69
C ARG A 25 1.37 4.23 -13.03
N PRO A 26 1.42 2.90 -13.20
CA PRO A 26 1.75 2.28 -14.48
C PRO A 26 0.53 2.27 -15.43
N TYR A 27 -0.17 3.40 -15.54
CA TYR A 27 -1.37 3.58 -16.37
C TYR A 27 -1.33 4.90 -17.11
N ARG A 28 -1.51 4.86 -18.43
CA ARG A 28 -1.72 6.02 -19.29
C ARG A 28 -3.22 6.30 -19.46
N ASN A 29 -4.01 5.22 -19.47
CA ASN A 29 -5.45 5.26 -19.71
C ASN A 29 -6.15 4.02 -19.10
N ARG A 30 -7.47 3.89 -19.30
CA ARG A 30 -8.25 2.80 -18.71
C ARG A 30 -7.86 1.41 -19.27
N ALA A 31 -7.40 1.31 -20.49
CA ALA A 31 -7.02 0.03 -21.09
C ALA A 31 -5.79 -0.58 -20.40
N ASP A 32 -4.91 0.25 -19.87
CA ASP A 32 -3.71 -0.22 -19.17
C ASP A 32 -4.05 -1.01 -17.89
N TYR A 33 -5.24 -0.85 -17.29
CA TYR A 33 -5.65 -1.62 -16.09
C TYR A 33 -5.59 -3.15 -16.28
N THR A 34 -5.77 -3.61 -17.51
CA THR A 34 -5.80 -5.05 -17.83
C THR A 34 -4.64 -5.50 -18.71
N GLY A 35 -3.67 -4.63 -19.02
CA GLY A 35 -2.60 -4.95 -19.96
C GLY A 35 -1.21 -4.38 -19.62
N TRP A 36 -1.10 -3.51 -18.62
CA TRP A 36 0.14 -2.81 -18.29
C TRP A 36 1.34 -3.74 -18.06
N PHE A 37 1.08 -4.92 -17.52
CA PHE A 37 2.10 -5.91 -17.13
C PHE A 37 2.88 -6.51 -18.31
N ALA A 38 2.41 -6.31 -19.52
CA ALA A 38 3.05 -6.77 -20.76
C ALA A 38 3.40 -5.64 -21.74
N ASP A 39 3.04 -4.38 -21.45
CA ASP A 39 3.21 -3.23 -22.37
C ASP A 39 4.51 -2.45 -22.08
N GLU A 40 5.51 -2.62 -22.94
CA GLU A 40 6.80 -1.91 -22.83
C GLU A 40 6.66 -0.37 -22.90
N GLY A 41 5.61 0.14 -23.52
CA GLY A 41 5.33 1.58 -23.53
C GLY A 41 4.94 2.09 -22.13
N VAL A 42 4.28 1.24 -21.31
CA VAL A 42 4.01 1.56 -19.91
C VAL A 42 5.31 1.60 -19.11
N TYR A 43 6.21 0.64 -19.30
CA TYR A 43 7.51 0.65 -18.65
C TYR A 43 8.31 1.92 -18.98
N THR A 44 8.38 2.25 -20.27
CA THR A 44 9.06 3.48 -20.74
C THR A 44 8.46 4.74 -20.10
N MET A 45 7.13 4.83 -20.03
CA MET A 45 6.42 5.95 -19.40
C MET A 45 6.76 6.04 -17.91
N VAL A 46 6.82 4.92 -17.18
CA VAL A 46 7.19 4.92 -15.74
C VAL A 46 8.61 5.46 -15.56
N LEU A 47 9.58 5.02 -16.36
CA LEU A 47 10.95 5.53 -16.31
C LEU A 47 11.02 7.05 -16.55
N GLN A 48 10.29 7.55 -17.55
CA GLN A 48 10.22 8.99 -17.87
C GLN A 48 9.63 9.78 -16.70
N GLN A 49 8.55 9.29 -16.07
CA GLN A 49 7.94 9.96 -14.92
C GLN A 49 8.86 9.96 -13.71
N LEU A 50 9.51 8.83 -13.40
CA LEU A 50 10.47 8.75 -12.31
C LEU A 50 11.61 9.77 -12.50
N ALA A 51 12.14 9.90 -13.71
CA ALA A 51 13.18 10.87 -14.03
C ALA A 51 12.71 12.32 -13.91
N ALA A 52 11.46 12.61 -14.32
CA ALA A 52 10.88 13.95 -14.27
C ALA A 52 10.49 14.39 -12.86
N GLY A 53 10.10 13.46 -11.99
CA GLY A 53 9.54 13.74 -10.68
C GLY A 53 8.12 14.32 -10.75
N ALA A 54 7.52 14.52 -9.59
CA ALA A 54 6.22 15.16 -9.41
C ALA A 54 6.38 16.59 -8.87
N LYS A 55 5.29 17.39 -8.92
CA LYS A 55 5.28 18.75 -8.32
C LYS A 55 5.58 18.75 -6.82
N SER A 56 5.28 17.66 -6.12
CA SER A 56 5.54 17.48 -4.69
C SER A 56 6.93 16.93 -4.37
N GLY A 57 7.76 16.65 -5.38
CA GLY A 57 9.11 16.11 -5.25
C GLY A 57 9.32 14.82 -6.05
N PRO A 58 10.44 14.14 -5.83
CA PRO A 58 10.71 12.87 -6.52
C PRO A 58 9.68 11.82 -6.14
N PHE A 59 9.33 10.96 -7.09
CA PHE A 59 8.48 9.80 -6.81
C PHE A 59 9.18 8.86 -5.82
N LYS A 60 8.42 8.33 -4.87
CA LYS A 60 8.89 7.41 -3.83
C LYS A 60 8.33 5.98 -4.01
N GLY A 61 7.51 5.77 -5.03
CA GLY A 61 6.93 4.47 -5.30
C GLY A 61 6.30 4.35 -6.68
N ILE A 62 5.92 3.12 -7.00
CA ILE A 62 5.19 2.71 -8.20
C ILE A 62 3.86 2.10 -7.75
N GLY A 63 2.76 2.51 -8.36
CA GLY A 63 1.41 2.03 -8.04
C GLY A 63 0.49 3.19 -7.67
N GLU A 64 -0.75 2.92 -7.37
CA GLU A 64 -1.35 1.61 -7.23
C GLU A 64 -1.53 0.96 -8.61
N PHE A 65 -1.28 -0.34 -8.70
CA PHE A 65 -1.64 -1.14 -9.86
C PHE A 65 -2.45 -2.37 -9.47
N HIS A 66 -3.20 -2.90 -10.42
CA HIS A 66 -4.06 -4.06 -10.26
C HIS A 66 -3.55 -5.22 -11.10
N LEU A 67 -3.64 -6.44 -10.57
CA LEU A 67 -3.57 -7.68 -11.32
C LEU A 67 -4.80 -8.50 -10.93
N TYR A 68 -5.77 -8.62 -11.86
CA TYR A 68 -7.00 -9.37 -11.65
C TYR A 68 -6.85 -10.88 -11.88
N ASP A 69 -5.72 -11.26 -12.49
CA ASP A 69 -5.27 -12.64 -12.66
C ASP A 69 -3.82 -12.71 -12.17
N SER A 70 -3.57 -13.56 -11.18
CA SER A 70 -2.25 -13.73 -10.57
C SER A 70 -1.16 -14.14 -11.57
N ALA A 71 -1.53 -14.82 -12.68
CA ALA A 71 -0.61 -15.20 -13.74
C ALA A 71 0.05 -13.97 -14.39
N ASN A 72 -0.63 -12.83 -14.41
CA ASN A 72 -0.12 -11.58 -14.97
C ASN A 72 1.06 -10.99 -14.18
N ALA A 73 1.30 -11.44 -12.95
CA ALA A 73 2.51 -11.12 -12.20
C ALA A 73 3.80 -11.64 -12.86
N GLU A 74 3.69 -12.64 -13.73
CA GLU A 74 4.80 -13.14 -14.55
C GLU A 74 5.03 -12.32 -15.83
N GLY A 75 4.24 -11.30 -16.08
CA GLY A 75 4.38 -10.42 -17.23
C GLY A 75 5.74 -9.73 -17.26
N GLY A 76 6.29 -9.53 -18.47
CA GLY A 76 7.63 -8.97 -18.65
C GLY A 76 7.79 -7.59 -18.01
N VAL A 77 6.77 -6.73 -18.10
CA VAL A 77 6.78 -5.39 -17.50
C VAL A 77 6.55 -5.44 -15.99
N ALA A 78 5.70 -6.34 -15.49
CA ALA A 78 5.53 -6.55 -14.05
C ALA A 78 6.87 -6.92 -13.40
N LYS A 79 7.59 -7.88 -13.97
CA LYS A 79 8.94 -8.27 -13.53
C LYS A 79 9.92 -7.10 -13.58
N LYS A 80 9.98 -6.35 -14.68
CA LYS A 80 10.87 -5.19 -14.81
C LYS A 80 10.59 -4.12 -13.77
N LEU A 81 9.32 -3.81 -13.49
CA LEU A 81 8.93 -2.83 -12.48
C LEU A 81 9.30 -3.28 -11.06
N MET A 82 9.15 -4.56 -10.75
CA MET A 82 9.58 -5.10 -9.45
C MET A 82 11.09 -5.02 -9.24
N LEU A 83 11.87 -5.36 -10.28
CA LEU A 83 13.34 -5.26 -10.24
C LEU A 83 13.79 -3.80 -10.12
N LEU A 84 13.22 -2.90 -10.91
CA LEU A 84 13.46 -1.46 -10.83
C LEU A 84 13.15 -0.91 -9.43
N ALA A 85 11.99 -1.28 -8.88
CA ALA A 85 11.60 -0.82 -7.55
C ALA A 85 12.57 -1.31 -6.45
N GLN A 86 13.08 -2.55 -6.57
CA GLN A 86 14.08 -3.07 -5.66
C GLN A 86 15.43 -2.32 -5.80
N GLU A 87 15.88 -2.06 -7.01
CA GLU A 87 17.14 -1.39 -7.32
C GLU A 87 17.13 0.07 -6.85
N GLU A 88 16.05 0.80 -7.20
CA GLU A 88 15.88 2.22 -6.88
C GLU A 88 15.28 2.46 -5.48
N HIS A 89 15.08 1.40 -4.69
CA HIS A 89 14.49 1.49 -3.35
C HIS A 89 13.10 2.15 -3.32
N LEU A 90 12.31 2.00 -4.39
CA LEU A 90 10.95 2.51 -4.48
C LEU A 90 9.97 1.57 -3.74
N ALA A 91 8.94 2.14 -3.14
CA ALA A 91 7.82 1.33 -2.66
C ALA A 91 6.94 0.89 -3.83
N VAL A 92 6.37 -0.32 -3.75
CA VAL A 92 5.40 -0.82 -4.73
C VAL A 92 4.05 -0.96 -4.05
N LEU A 93 3.02 -0.29 -4.56
CA LEU A 93 1.64 -0.47 -4.06
C LEU A 93 0.86 -1.36 -5.04
N ALA A 94 0.54 -2.56 -4.61
CA ALA A 94 -0.08 -3.59 -5.43
C ALA A 94 -1.47 -4.00 -4.90
N HIS A 95 -2.50 -3.82 -5.73
CA HIS A 95 -3.87 -4.25 -5.47
C HIS A 95 -4.10 -5.61 -6.14
N VAL A 96 -3.75 -6.67 -5.45
CA VAL A 96 -3.65 -8.03 -6.00
C VAL A 96 -4.02 -9.07 -4.94
N ASP A 97 -4.21 -10.31 -5.37
CA ASP A 97 -4.38 -11.46 -4.47
C ASP A 97 -3.03 -11.97 -3.88
N ASP A 98 -3.11 -12.96 -3.03
CA ASP A 98 -1.96 -13.53 -2.31
C ASP A 98 -1.00 -14.32 -3.20
N ASP A 99 -1.50 -14.94 -4.28
CA ASP A 99 -0.66 -15.63 -5.26
C ASP A 99 0.15 -14.64 -6.08
N ALA A 100 -0.46 -13.53 -6.49
CA ALA A 100 0.26 -12.47 -7.21
C ALA A 100 1.34 -11.82 -6.33
N ILE A 101 1.10 -11.62 -5.03
CA ILE A 101 2.12 -11.14 -4.08
C ILE A 101 3.33 -12.07 -4.08
N ASP A 102 3.10 -13.38 -3.96
CA ASP A 102 4.19 -14.37 -3.94
C ASP A 102 4.97 -14.38 -5.26
N ARG A 103 4.29 -14.28 -6.41
CA ARG A 103 4.90 -14.22 -7.74
C ARG A 103 5.73 -12.93 -7.93
N LEU A 104 5.17 -11.77 -7.61
CA LEU A 104 5.86 -10.49 -7.70
C LEU A 104 7.13 -10.47 -6.84
N LEU A 105 7.04 -10.92 -5.60
CA LEU A 105 8.18 -10.95 -4.68
C LEU A 105 9.20 -12.05 -4.99
N ARG A 106 8.85 -13.08 -5.76
CA ARG A 106 9.87 -14.00 -6.30
C ARG A 106 10.77 -13.35 -7.33
N HIS A 107 10.26 -12.38 -8.12
CA HIS A 107 11.10 -11.62 -9.03
C HIS A 107 12.06 -10.66 -8.31
N ALA A 108 11.61 -10.07 -7.21
CA ALA A 108 12.36 -9.08 -6.44
C ALA A 108 12.14 -9.25 -4.92
N PRO A 109 12.81 -10.23 -4.28
CA PRO A 109 12.53 -10.61 -2.89
C PRO A 109 12.81 -9.51 -1.84
N ARG A 110 13.57 -8.48 -2.22
CA ARG A 110 13.88 -7.33 -1.38
C ARG A 110 13.15 -6.05 -1.81
N ALA A 111 12.19 -6.13 -2.70
CA ALA A 111 11.32 -5.00 -3.03
C ALA A 111 10.46 -4.63 -1.81
N ARG A 112 10.25 -3.33 -1.61
CA ARG A 112 9.36 -2.79 -0.56
C ARG A 112 7.93 -2.81 -1.08
N LEU A 113 7.26 -3.94 -0.97
CA LEU A 113 5.91 -4.10 -1.49
C LEU A 113 4.87 -3.82 -0.41
N ILE A 114 3.90 -2.97 -0.74
CA ILE A 114 2.70 -2.69 0.05
C ILE A 114 1.54 -3.44 -0.60
N TRP A 115 0.96 -4.36 0.13
CA TRP A 115 -0.20 -5.13 -0.30
C TRP A 115 -1.48 -4.36 0.04
N ALA A 116 -2.09 -3.74 -0.96
CA ALA A 116 -3.32 -2.98 -0.78
C ALA A 116 -4.44 -3.89 -0.25
N HIS A 117 -5.16 -3.40 0.75
CA HIS A 117 -6.24 -4.11 1.47
C HIS A 117 -5.80 -5.44 2.09
N THR A 118 -4.53 -5.73 2.09
CA THR A 118 -3.95 -7.01 2.54
C THR A 118 -4.71 -8.21 1.96
N CYS A 119 -4.98 -8.17 0.66
CA CYS A 119 -5.65 -9.09 -0.26
C CYS A 119 -7.00 -8.60 -0.81
N ILE A 120 -7.12 -8.61 -2.13
CA ILE A 120 -8.42 -8.53 -2.83
C ILE A 120 -9.26 -9.74 -2.40
N GLY A 121 -10.46 -9.48 -1.89
CA GLY A 121 -11.39 -10.52 -1.46
C GLY A 121 -11.07 -11.18 -0.12
N GLY A 122 -9.96 -10.84 0.50
CA GLY A 122 -9.53 -11.33 1.81
C GLY A 122 -8.83 -12.70 1.76
N ALA A 123 -7.54 -12.74 2.13
CA ALA A 123 -6.84 -14.00 2.39
C ALA A 123 -7.04 -14.43 3.86
N PRO A 124 -6.95 -15.73 4.19
CA PRO A 124 -6.87 -16.16 5.58
C PRO A 124 -5.64 -15.54 6.28
N VAL A 125 -5.79 -15.12 7.53
CA VAL A 125 -4.70 -14.51 8.33
C VAL A 125 -3.46 -15.42 8.41
N ALA A 126 -3.65 -16.74 8.40
CA ALA A 126 -2.54 -17.70 8.34
C ALA A 126 -1.70 -17.57 7.06
N ARG A 127 -2.32 -17.30 5.92
CA ARG A 127 -1.64 -17.09 4.64
C ARG A 127 -0.86 -15.77 4.65
N GLU A 128 -1.45 -14.72 5.19
CA GLU A 128 -0.79 -13.42 5.37
C GLU A 128 0.44 -13.54 6.26
N ARG A 129 0.30 -14.24 7.39
CA ARG A 129 1.43 -14.54 8.29
C ARG A 129 2.57 -15.26 7.57
N ALA A 130 2.25 -16.25 6.74
CA ALA A 130 3.24 -17.00 5.98
C ALA A 130 4.00 -16.09 4.98
N LEU A 131 3.29 -15.19 4.29
CA LEU A 131 3.90 -14.25 3.36
C LEU A 131 4.77 -13.20 4.08
N LEU A 132 4.29 -12.64 5.20
CA LEU A 132 5.06 -11.71 6.03
C LEU A 132 6.34 -12.35 6.59
N ALA A 133 6.26 -13.61 6.99
CA ALA A 133 7.42 -14.37 7.46
C ALA A 133 8.44 -14.63 6.34
N ARG A 134 7.95 -14.90 5.12
CA ARG A 134 8.80 -15.20 3.97
C ARG A 134 9.47 -13.96 3.39
N TYR A 135 8.76 -12.82 3.35
CA TYR A 135 9.20 -11.60 2.69
C TYR A 135 9.39 -10.47 3.69
N PRO A 136 10.64 -10.20 4.12
CA PRO A 136 10.91 -9.29 5.24
C PRO A 136 10.57 -7.82 4.96
N LEU A 137 10.33 -7.41 3.72
CA LEU A 137 9.95 -6.04 3.34
C LEU A 137 8.52 -5.94 2.81
N LEU A 138 7.73 -7.02 2.87
CA LEU A 138 6.30 -6.98 2.55
C LEU A 138 5.55 -6.23 3.65
N MET A 139 4.69 -5.32 3.31
CA MET A 139 3.80 -4.58 4.21
C MET A 139 2.34 -4.78 3.82
N GLY A 140 1.45 -4.86 4.81
CA GLY A 140 0.00 -4.88 4.60
C GLY A 140 -0.61 -3.50 4.77
N GLU A 141 -1.44 -3.06 3.84
CA GLU A 141 -2.27 -1.87 3.96
C GLU A 141 -3.70 -2.30 4.31
N LEU A 142 -4.35 -1.62 5.26
CA LEU A 142 -5.51 -2.12 6.00
C LEU A 142 -6.85 -1.45 5.63
N SER A 143 -6.91 -0.63 4.59
CA SER A 143 -8.20 -0.12 4.11
C SER A 143 -9.05 -1.26 3.53
N TYR A 144 -10.36 -1.22 3.74
CA TYR A 144 -11.30 -2.25 3.25
C TYR A 144 -11.00 -3.70 3.64
N ARG A 145 -10.12 -3.94 4.60
CA ARG A 145 -9.75 -5.33 4.93
C ARG A 145 -10.91 -6.07 5.60
N PRO A 146 -11.52 -7.09 4.96
CA PRO A 146 -12.55 -7.89 5.58
C PRO A 146 -12.00 -8.65 6.80
N GLY A 147 -12.78 -8.71 7.87
CA GLY A 147 -12.42 -9.43 9.10
C GLY A 147 -11.32 -8.76 9.93
N LEU A 148 -10.89 -7.56 9.58
CA LEU A 148 -9.97 -6.77 10.41
C LEU A 148 -10.59 -6.49 11.79
N THR A 149 -11.86 -6.11 11.78
CA THR A 149 -12.64 -5.88 12.99
C THR A 149 -13.76 -6.89 13.10
N ASP A 150 -14.18 -7.19 14.34
CA ASP A 150 -15.40 -7.93 14.62
C ASP A 150 -16.63 -7.09 14.26
N ALA A 151 -17.82 -7.71 14.27
CA ALA A 151 -19.07 -7.04 13.93
C ALA A 151 -19.38 -5.82 14.82
N ASP A 152 -18.89 -5.83 16.06
CA ASP A 152 -19.08 -4.74 17.04
C ASP A 152 -17.98 -3.66 16.96
N GLY A 153 -17.05 -3.79 16.03
CA GLY A 153 -16.03 -2.78 15.74
C GLY A 153 -14.64 -2.95 16.35
N PRO A 154 -14.42 -3.75 17.43
CA PRO A 154 -13.08 -4.05 17.94
C PRO A 154 -12.21 -4.79 16.91
N LEU A 155 -10.89 -4.65 17.05
CA LEU A 155 -9.93 -5.42 16.28
C LEU A 155 -10.09 -6.92 16.57
N SER A 156 -10.27 -7.73 15.53
CA SER A 156 -10.45 -9.17 15.72
C SER A 156 -9.22 -9.82 16.37
N ALA A 157 -9.42 -10.90 17.10
CA ALA A 157 -8.35 -11.56 17.85
C ALA A 157 -7.21 -12.05 16.94
N GLU A 158 -7.54 -12.55 15.74
CA GLU A 158 -6.55 -13.01 14.77
C GLU A 158 -5.68 -11.86 14.25
N TRP A 159 -6.31 -10.72 13.93
CA TRP A 159 -5.58 -9.52 13.47
C TRP A 159 -4.75 -8.90 14.58
N LYS A 160 -5.28 -8.84 15.79
CA LYS A 160 -4.53 -8.39 16.96
C LYS A 160 -3.26 -9.21 17.17
N ALA A 161 -3.35 -10.54 17.07
CA ALA A 161 -2.21 -11.44 17.16
C ALA A 161 -1.23 -11.31 15.98
N LEU A 162 -1.73 -11.04 14.76
CA LEU A 162 -0.89 -10.82 13.59
C LEU A 162 -0.12 -9.50 13.70
N ILE A 163 -0.79 -8.41 14.04
CA ILE A 163 -0.17 -7.09 14.21
C ILE A 163 0.83 -7.10 15.36
N ALA A 164 0.51 -7.78 16.49
CA ALA A 164 1.45 -7.93 17.59
C ALA A 164 2.74 -8.68 17.19
N ALA A 165 2.64 -9.68 16.30
CA ALA A 165 3.79 -10.42 15.78
C ALA A 165 4.62 -9.61 14.76
N TYR A 166 4.00 -8.68 14.04
CA TYR A 166 4.62 -7.88 12.97
C TYR A 166 4.26 -6.39 13.09
N PRO A 167 4.63 -5.71 14.20
CA PRO A 167 4.15 -4.34 14.49
C PRO A 167 4.67 -3.28 13.54
N ASP A 168 5.72 -3.57 12.79
CA ASP A 168 6.38 -2.71 11.83
C ASP A 168 5.96 -2.98 10.37
N ARG A 169 4.92 -3.80 10.16
CA ARG A 169 4.58 -4.31 8.83
C ARG A 169 3.19 -3.90 8.33
N PHE A 170 2.46 -3.05 9.05
CA PHE A 170 1.13 -2.62 8.66
C PHE A 170 1.02 -1.11 8.52
N LEU A 171 0.16 -0.68 7.60
CA LEU A 171 -0.11 0.71 7.23
C LEU A 171 -1.61 0.99 7.28
N ILE A 172 -1.98 2.20 7.70
CA ILE A 172 -3.34 2.70 7.54
C ILE A 172 -3.51 3.27 6.14
N GLY A 173 -4.60 2.89 5.48
CA GLY A 173 -5.04 3.52 4.25
C GLY A 173 -6.49 4.00 4.33
N SER A 174 -6.89 4.80 3.37
CA SER A 174 -8.26 5.31 3.24
C SER A 174 -8.95 4.85 1.95
N ASP A 175 -8.17 4.46 0.97
CA ASP A 175 -8.62 4.08 -0.38
C ASP A 175 -9.75 5.00 -0.90
N THR A 176 -9.45 6.29 -0.90
CA THR A 176 -10.41 7.34 -1.32
C THR A 176 -10.43 7.52 -2.83
N TRP A 177 -10.84 6.49 -3.57
CA TRP A 177 -10.89 6.49 -5.03
C TRP A 177 -12.17 7.11 -5.62
N VAL A 178 -13.26 7.25 -4.84
CA VAL A 178 -14.52 7.88 -5.25
C VAL A 178 -14.92 9.03 -4.34
N ASN A 179 -15.72 9.96 -4.86
CA ASN A 179 -16.14 11.17 -4.14
C ASN A 179 -16.86 10.86 -2.81
N ALA A 180 -17.69 9.81 -2.77
CA ALA A 180 -18.37 9.41 -1.54
C ALA A 180 -17.40 9.12 -0.39
N ARG A 181 -16.28 8.45 -0.68
CA ARG A 181 -15.26 8.18 0.35
C ARG A 181 -14.49 9.43 0.76
N TRP A 182 -14.28 10.37 -0.16
CA TRP A 182 -13.73 11.68 0.20
C TRP A 182 -14.67 12.46 1.12
N SER A 183 -15.98 12.37 0.88
CA SER A 183 -16.99 13.01 1.75
C SER A 183 -17.02 12.41 3.15
N ASP A 184 -16.77 11.11 3.28
CA ASP A 184 -16.74 10.39 4.57
C ASP A 184 -15.30 10.20 5.13
N TYR A 185 -14.33 10.95 4.65
CA TYR A 185 -12.92 10.76 5.06
C TYR A 185 -12.71 10.85 6.59
N GLU A 186 -13.45 11.73 7.26
CA GLU A 186 -13.37 11.89 8.72
C GLU A 186 -13.91 10.65 9.44
N GLY A 187 -15.00 10.06 8.95
CA GLY A 187 -15.55 8.80 9.46
C GLY A 187 -14.60 7.62 9.28
N LEU A 188 -13.99 7.50 8.10
CA LEU A 188 -12.98 6.46 7.82
C LEU A 188 -11.79 6.54 8.80
N MET A 189 -11.29 7.74 9.03
CA MET A 189 -10.16 7.93 9.96
C MET A 189 -10.58 7.76 11.43
N ALA A 190 -11.82 8.10 11.78
CA ALA A 190 -12.36 7.81 13.11
C ALA A 190 -12.49 6.30 13.34
N GLY A 191 -13.02 5.55 12.38
CA GLY A 191 -13.09 4.09 12.43
C GLY A 191 -11.71 3.45 12.61
N ALA A 192 -10.70 3.92 11.87
CA ALA A 192 -9.33 3.43 12.06
C ALA A 192 -8.81 3.67 13.49
N ARG A 193 -9.10 4.82 14.09
CA ARG A 193 -8.69 5.12 15.48
C ARG A 193 -9.37 4.23 16.51
N LEU A 194 -10.61 3.81 16.27
CA LEU A 194 -11.31 2.92 17.20
C LEU A 194 -10.54 1.62 17.36
N TRP A 195 -10.28 0.89 16.29
CA TRP A 195 -9.58 -0.38 16.40
C TRP A 195 -8.08 -0.23 16.71
N LEU A 196 -7.43 0.88 16.35
CA LEU A 196 -6.07 1.19 16.80
C LEU A 196 -5.98 1.27 18.34
N GLY A 197 -7.06 1.72 19.00
CA GLY A 197 -7.17 1.76 20.46
C GLY A 197 -7.09 0.39 21.13
N ASP A 198 -7.31 -0.70 20.41
CA ASP A 198 -7.18 -2.07 20.91
C ASP A 198 -5.72 -2.59 20.94
N LEU A 199 -4.80 -1.83 20.36
CA LEU A 199 -3.38 -2.15 20.30
C LEU A 199 -2.60 -1.46 21.43
N PRO A 200 -1.47 -2.03 21.88
CA PRO A 200 -0.53 -1.30 22.73
C PRO A 200 -0.13 0.04 22.09
N PRO A 201 -0.01 1.15 22.87
CA PRO A 201 0.21 2.49 22.32
C PRO A 201 1.38 2.58 21.33
N ALA A 202 2.51 1.93 21.62
CA ALA A 202 3.68 1.92 20.71
C ALA A 202 3.40 1.19 19.37
N THR A 203 2.58 0.14 19.39
CA THR A 203 2.16 -0.58 18.17
C THR A 203 1.15 0.25 17.39
N ALA A 204 0.17 0.83 18.08
CA ALA A 204 -0.81 1.73 17.45
C ALA A 204 -0.13 2.92 16.75
N GLU A 205 0.86 3.54 17.38
CA GLU A 205 1.65 4.62 16.80
C GLU A 205 2.40 4.18 15.53
N ARG A 206 3.06 3.02 15.57
CA ARG A 206 3.74 2.45 14.40
C ARG A 206 2.78 2.24 13.23
N VAL A 207 1.65 1.59 13.47
CA VAL A 207 0.66 1.29 12.43
C VAL A 207 -0.01 2.57 11.92
N ALA A 208 -0.31 3.53 12.79
CA ALA A 208 -0.98 4.77 12.43
C ALA A 208 -0.16 5.67 11.51
N TRP A 209 1.16 5.75 11.72
CA TRP A 209 2.03 6.65 10.94
C TRP A 209 3.51 6.24 10.91
N GLY A 210 4.04 5.64 11.97
CA GLY A 210 5.48 5.39 12.13
C GLY A 210 6.06 4.51 11.04
N ASN A 211 5.36 3.44 10.66
CA ASN A 211 5.78 2.54 9.59
C ASN A 211 5.80 3.24 8.23
N ALA A 212 4.79 4.06 7.92
CA ALA A 212 4.76 4.85 6.69
C ALA A 212 5.88 5.91 6.68
N ALA A 213 6.10 6.59 7.79
CA ALA A 213 7.17 7.57 7.93
C ALA A 213 8.56 6.94 7.68
N GLN A 214 8.81 5.78 8.26
CA GLN A 214 10.05 5.02 8.04
C GLN A 214 10.19 4.56 6.58
N LEU A 215 9.12 3.97 6.00
CA LEU A 215 9.13 3.45 4.63
C LEU A 215 9.46 4.52 3.60
N PHE A 216 8.87 5.72 3.76
CA PHE A 216 8.99 6.80 2.79
C PHE A 216 10.03 7.88 3.18
N GLY A 217 10.69 7.74 4.31
CA GLY A 217 11.67 8.72 4.80
C GLY A 217 11.03 10.08 5.09
N VAL A 218 9.82 10.11 5.65
CA VAL A 218 9.10 11.33 6.02
C VAL A 218 9.33 11.61 7.50
N ALA A 219 9.56 12.89 7.84
CA ALA A 219 9.72 13.29 9.23
C ALA A 219 8.47 12.98 10.07
N ALA A 220 8.68 12.64 11.34
CA ALA A 220 7.59 12.48 12.29
C ALA A 220 6.70 13.73 12.34
N PRO A 221 5.37 13.59 12.52
CA PRO A 221 4.50 14.72 12.76
C PRO A 221 4.95 15.47 14.02
N ARG A 222 5.10 16.79 13.89
CA ARG A 222 5.32 17.66 15.04
C ARG A 222 4.02 18.01 15.71
#